data_f6bfcc35e3ade204927551da7e421dd2
#
_entry.id   f6bfcc35e3ade204927551da7e421dd2
#
_cell.length_a   1.000
_cell.length_b   1.000
_cell.length_c   1.000
_cell.angle_alpha   90.00
_cell.angle_beta   90.00
_cell.angle_gamma   90.00
#
_symmetry.space_group_name_H-M   'P 1'
#
loop_
_entity.id
_entity.type
_entity.pdbx_description
1 polymer ?
#
loop_
_entity_poly.entity_id
_entity_poly.type
_entity_poly.pdbx_seq_one_letter_code
_entity_poly.pdbx_strand_id
1 'polypeptide(L)'
;LSRDLFKNFMFKFFADFIEGHKDFDEQASFSIERVGGIKLLRKYRKAQLINEFIKENKIEGIISDHWKSLELIKSNKKKYCLIHSKEINHPKGTSLNKRVLEVLNNVEKVIANSEYTKNLAIDCGVHKEKIVVINPGVDPAEELDKKSLEKVESLLKVKSPRLITVSRFDKRKNHEKIVMALRNLKQIYPDIVYICVGYGDEEENIKNLVKELDLEGQVMFF
;
A
#
# COMPACT_ATOMS: atom_id res chain seq x y z
N LEU A 1 11.14 2.80 -1.47
CA LEU A 1 12.38 3.32 -2.07
C LEU A 1 13.50 3.02 -1.09
N SER A 2 14.55 2.28 -1.54
CA SER A 2 15.62 1.89 -0.65
C SER A 2 16.44 3.10 -0.18
N ARG A 3 16.99 3.03 1.05
CA ARG A 3 17.90 4.04 1.60
C ARG A 3 19.08 4.37 0.66
N ASP A 4 19.43 3.47 -0.24
CA ASP A 4 20.55 3.64 -1.19
C ASP A 4 20.24 4.61 -2.33
N LEU A 5 18.97 4.73 -2.75
CA LEU A 5 18.57 5.75 -3.73
C LEU A 5 18.81 7.17 -3.19
N PHE A 6 18.58 7.40 -1.90
CA PHE A 6 18.77 8.72 -1.28
C PHE A 6 20.23 9.13 -1.10
N LYS A 7 21.17 8.17 -1.15
CA LYS A 7 22.61 8.48 -1.09
C LYS A 7 23.13 9.11 -2.37
N ASN A 8 22.51 8.79 -3.51
CA ASN A 8 23.02 9.17 -4.84
C ASN A 8 22.20 10.27 -5.51
N PHE A 9 21.00 10.55 -5.02
CA PHE A 9 20.08 11.53 -5.62
C PHE A 9 19.43 12.40 -4.56
N MET A 10 19.25 13.68 -4.87
CA MET A 10 18.37 14.55 -4.09
C MET A 10 16.93 14.39 -4.56
N PHE A 11 16.02 14.17 -3.63
CA PHE A 11 14.60 14.04 -3.90
C PHE A 11 13.79 15.19 -3.30
N LYS A 12 12.83 15.69 -4.06
CA LYS A 12 11.73 16.52 -3.59
C LYS A 12 10.44 15.71 -3.73
N PHE A 13 9.71 15.52 -2.65
CA PHE A 13 8.44 14.82 -2.66
C PHE A 13 7.27 15.79 -2.63
N PHE A 14 6.23 15.49 -3.40
CA PHE A 14 4.94 16.18 -3.38
C PHE A 14 3.87 15.18 -2.96
N ALA A 15 3.34 15.33 -1.77
CA ALA A 15 2.38 14.41 -1.18
C ALA A 15 1.08 15.09 -0.80
N ASP A 16 -0.01 14.35 -0.69
CA ASP A 16 -1.25 14.87 -0.14
C ASP A 16 -1.07 15.15 1.35
N PHE A 17 -1.73 16.22 1.82
CA PHE A 17 -1.83 16.48 3.25
C PHE A 17 -2.63 15.36 3.93
N ILE A 18 -2.10 14.83 5.03
CA ILE A 18 -2.76 13.91 5.94
C ILE A 18 -2.53 14.39 7.37
N GLU A 19 -3.51 14.19 8.23
CA GLU A 19 -3.37 14.50 9.64
C GLU A 19 -2.28 13.63 10.29
N GLY A 20 -1.50 14.17 11.23
CA GLY A 20 -0.40 13.44 11.87
C GLY A 20 0.90 13.33 11.06
N HIS A 21 1.00 14.01 9.90
CA HIS A 21 2.19 13.90 9.04
C HIS A 21 3.48 14.51 9.61
N LYS A 22 3.36 15.42 10.59
CA LYS A 22 4.48 16.26 11.06
C LYS A 22 5.66 15.45 11.57
N ASP A 23 5.41 14.50 12.46
CA ASP A 23 6.47 13.69 13.06
C ASP A 23 7.24 12.90 12.02
N PHE A 24 6.54 12.39 10.99
CA PHE A 24 7.18 11.72 9.86
C PHE A 24 7.99 12.69 9.01
N ASP A 25 7.43 13.86 8.69
CA ASP A 25 8.09 14.84 7.82
C ASP A 25 9.35 15.43 8.48
N GLU A 26 9.34 15.65 9.80
CA GLU A 26 10.48 16.11 10.58
C GLU A 26 11.63 15.09 10.66
N GLN A 27 11.29 13.80 10.67
CA GLN A 27 12.28 12.71 10.69
C GLN A 27 12.77 12.32 9.30
N ALA A 28 12.12 12.79 8.24
CA ALA A 28 12.48 12.45 6.88
C ALA A 28 13.81 13.09 6.46
N SER A 29 14.72 12.30 5.89
CA SER A 29 15.99 12.78 5.33
C SER A 29 15.86 13.47 3.97
N PHE A 30 14.64 13.78 3.55
CA PHE A 30 14.31 14.37 2.25
C PHE A 30 13.19 15.41 2.37
N SER A 31 13.14 16.34 1.42
CA SER A 31 12.14 17.41 1.41
C SER A 31 10.78 16.91 0.96
N ILE A 32 9.74 17.16 1.78
CA ILE A 32 8.34 16.83 1.47
C ILE A 32 7.52 18.10 1.42
N GLU A 33 6.76 18.28 0.35
CA GLU A 33 5.78 19.35 0.20
C GLU A 33 4.37 18.76 0.27
N ARG A 34 3.61 19.15 1.30
CA ARG A 34 2.26 18.67 1.54
C ARG A 34 1.23 19.55 0.88
N VAL A 35 0.39 18.95 0.04
CA VAL A 35 -0.66 19.66 -0.68
C VAL A 35 -2.01 19.40 -0.03
N GLY A 36 -2.54 20.43 0.62
CA GLY A 36 -3.84 20.39 1.29
C GLY A 36 -4.98 20.96 0.45
N GLY A 37 -6.15 21.16 1.13
CA GLY A 37 -7.35 21.78 0.59
C GLY A 37 -8.37 20.80 0.02
N ILE A 38 -9.35 21.32 -0.73
CA ILE A 38 -10.49 20.57 -1.24
C ILE A 38 -10.02 19.40 -2.12
N LYS A 39 -10.48 18.19 -1.82
CA LYS A 39 -10.05 16.94 -2.47
C LYS A 39 -10.12 16.99 -4.01
N LEU A 40 -11.18 17.59 -4.57
CA LEU A 40 -11.37 17.70 -6.02
C LEU A 40 -10.31 18.60 -6.69
N LEU A 41 -9.85 19.63 -6.01
CA LEU A 41 -8.88 20.60 -6.53
C LEU A 41 -7.42 20.22 -6.22
N ARG A 42 -7.20 19.31 -5.27
CA ARG A 42 -5.88 18.96 -4.79
C ARG A 42 -4.95 18.44 -5.89
N LYS A 43 -5.46 17.62 -6.82
CA LYS A 43 -4.66 17.12 -7.94
C LYS A 43 -4.14 18.26 -8.85
N TYR A 44 -4.96 19.29 -9.07
CA TYR A 44 -4.56 20.44 -9.91
C TYR A 44 -3.52 21.31 -9.20
N ARG A 45 -3.72 21.57 -7.90
CA ARG A 45 -2.74 22.29 -7.07
C ARG A 45 -1.41 21.56 -7.03
N LYS A 46 -1.43 20.25 -6.79
CA LYS A 46 -0.21 19.44 -6.78
C LYS A 46 0.50 19.47 -8.13
N ALA A 47 -0.24 19.33 -9.22
CA ALA A 47 0.33 19.43 -10.56
C ALA A 47 0.92 20.82 -10.85
N GLN A 48 0.28 21.90 -10.39
CA GLN A 48 0.79 23.24 -10.53
C GLN A 48 2.14 23.39 -9.81
N LEU A 49 2.20 23.04 -8.52
CA LEU A 49 3.44 23.10 -7.72
C LEU A 49 4.58 22.29 -8.34
N ILE A 50 4.28 21.07 -8.79
CA ILE A 50 5.27 20.22 -9.47
C ILE A 50 5.74 20.87 -10.77
N ASN A 51 4.84 21.40 -11.60
CA ASN A 51 5.21 22.04 -12.86
C ASN A 51 6.03 23.33 -12.64
N GLU A 52 5.74 24.12 -11.61
CA GLU A 52 6.53 25.28 -11.19
C GLU A 52 7.92 24.85 -10.73
N PHE A 53 8.00 23.86 -9.83
CA PHE A 53 9.27 23.32 -9.37
C PHE A 53 10.15 22.79 -10.53
N ILE A 54 9.56 22.11 -11.51
CA ILE A 54 10.27 21.61 -12.69
C ILE A 54 10.85 22.74 -13.54
N LYS A 55 10.17 23.89 -13.63
CA LYS A 55 10.64 25.06 -14.38
C LYS A 55 11.81 25.76 -13.70
N GLU A 56 11.77 25.83 -12.38
CA GLU A 56 12.74 26.57 -11.55
C GLU A 56 13.99 25.74 -11.22
N ASN A 57 13.90 24.41 -11.34
CA ASN A 57 14.96 23.51 -10.91
C ASN A 57 15.43 22.60 -12.04
N LYS A 58 16.73 22.31 -12.05
CA LYS A 58 17.31 21.29 -12.92
C LYS A 58 17.02 19.90 -12.33
N ILE A 59 16.05 19.18 -12.91
CA ILE A 59 15.72 17.83 -12.50
C ILE A 59 16.13 16.81 -13.57
N GLU A 60 16.45 15.59 -13.16
CA GLU A 60 16.83 14.48 -14.05
C GLU A 60 15.62 13.67 -14.50
N GLY A 61 14.66 13.47 -13.61
CA GLY A 61 13.45 12.68 -13.90
C GLY A 61 12.35 12.85 -12.87
N ILE A 62 11.22 12.23 -13.14
CA ILE A 62 10.02 12.28 -12.32
C ILE A 62 9.58 10.85 -12.02
N ILE A 63 9.41 10.50 -10.75
CA ILE A 63 8.89 9.20 -10.31
C ILE A 63 7.54 9.44 -9.65
N SER A 64 6.55 8.64 -10.01
CA SER A 64 5.22 8.69 -9.40
C SER A 64 4.76 7.31 -8.97
N ASP A 65 4.11 7.24 -7.82
CA ASP A 65 3.46 6.05 -7.27
C ASP A 65 2.05 5.82 -7.83
N HIS A 66 1.53 6.76 -8.64
CA HIS A 66 0.19 6.67 -9.22
C HIS A 66 0.09 7.44 -10.53
N TRP A 67 -0.47 6.82 -11.58
CA TRP A 67 -0.62 7.41 -12.91
C TRP A 67 -1.35 8.78 -12.93
N LYS A 68 -2.35 8.98 -12.04
CA LYS A 68 -3.08 10.26 -11.95
C LYS A 68 -2.20 11.44 -11.55
N SER A 69 -1.12 11.19 -10.84
CA SER A 69 -0.17 12.25 -10.45
C SER A 69 0.64 12.74 -11.65
N LEU A 70 0.82 11.91 -12.67
CA LEU A 70 1.53 12.29 -13.91
C LEU A 70 0.64 12.93 -14.97
N GLU A 71 -0.68 12.73 -14.88
CA GLU A 71 -1.65 13.13 -15.91
C GLU A 71 -1.57 14.62 -16.28
N LEU A 72 -1.27 15.47 -15.32
CA LEU A 72 -1.21 16.94 -15.49
C LEU A 72 0.21 17.49 -15.48
N ILE A 73 1.24 16.64 -15.49
CA ILE A 73 2.63 17.07 -15.45
C ILE A 73 3.13 17.38 -16.87
N LYS A 74 3.37 18.67 -17.11
CA LYS A 74 3.88 19.20 -18.37
C LYS A 74 5.41 19.24 -18.33
N SER A 75 6.05 18.16 -18.75
CA SER A 75 7.51 18.07 -18.78
C SER A 75 7.98 17.11 -19.86
N ASN A 76 9.11 17.42 -20.49
CA ASN A 76 9.83 16.54 -21.41
C ASN A 76 10.87 15.64 -20.69
N LYS A 77 10.99 15.75 -19.38
CA LYS A 77 11.88 14.92 -18.57
C LYS A 77 11.36 13.47 -18.53
N LYS A 78 12.26 12.54 -18.33
CA LYS A 78 11.92 11.12 -18.16
C LYS A 78 10.93 10.95 -17.01
N LYS A 79 9.83 10.25 -17.26
CA LYS A 79 8.80 9.95 -16.27
C LYS A 79 8.77 8.46 -16.02
N TYR A 80 8.66 8.07 -14.77
CA TYR A 80 8.54 6.70 -14.31
C TYR A 80 7.28 6.58 -13.45
N CYS A 81 6.50 5.52 -13.67
CA CYS A 81 5.26 5.32 -12.93
C CYS A 81 5.27 3.94 -12.27
N LEU A 82 5.14 3.92 -10.94
CA LEU A 82 4.87 2.69 -10.20
C LEU A 82 3.41 2.32 -10.34
N ILE A 83 3.15 1.02 -10.47
CA ILE A 83 1.79 0.47 -10.52
C ILE A 83 1.64 -0.70 -9.56
N HIS A 84 0.42 -0.78 -8.92
CA HIS A 84 0.14 -1.72 -7.83
C HIS A 84 -1.07 -2.64 -8.08
N SER A 85 -1.69 -2.58 -9.23
CA SER A 85 -2.82 -3.33 -9.76
C SER A 85 -4.18 -2.64 -9.76
N LYS A 86 -4.74 -2.28 -8.61
CA LYS A 86 -6.12 -1.78 -8.50
C LYS A 86 -6.37 -0.49 -9.29
N GLU A 87 -5.41 0.42 -9.30
CA GLU A 87 -5.51 1.75 -9.90
C GLU A 87 -5.45 1.73 -11.43
N ILE A 88 -5.02 0.62 -12.02
CA ILE A 88 -4.97 0.43 -13.47
C ILE A 88 -6.05 -0.53 -13.98
N ASN A 89 -6.67 -1.32 -13.08
CA ASN A 89 -7.65 -2.35 -13.45
C ASN A 89 -9.01 -1.73 -13.79
N HIS A 90 -9.12 -1.20 -14.98
CA HIS A 90 -10.35 -0.65 -15.52
C HIS A 90 -10.77 -1.40 -16.79
N PRO A 91 -12.07 -1.68 -17.01
CA PRO A 91 -12.54 -2.36 -18.22
C PRO A 91 -12.05 -1.65 -19.47
N LYS A 92 -11.59 -2.43 -20.46
CA LYS A 92 -11.08 -1.91 -21.73
C LYS A 92 -12.11 -0.98 -22.41
N GLY A 93 -11.60 0.11 -22.98
CA GLY A 93 -12.42 1.08 -23.70
C GLY A 93 -13.14 2.11 -22.83
N THR A 94 -13.16 1.96 -21.49
CA THR A 94 -13.73 2.97 -20.60
C THR A 94 -12.87 4.24 -20.59
N SER A 95 -13.47 5.38 -20.19
CA SER A 95 -12.76 6.65 -20.09
C SER A 95 -11.56 6.57 -19.13
N LEU A 96 -11.69 5.83 -18.04
CA LEU A 96 -10.59 5.61 -17.10
C LEU A 96 -9.46 4.76 -17.71
N ASN A 97 -9.81 3.66 -18.43
CA ASN A 97 -8.80 2.85 -19.11
C ASN A 97 -8.04 3.69 -20.16
N LYS A 98 -8.74 4.47 -20.99
CA LYS A 98 -8.09 5.35 -21.98
C LYS A 98 -7.10 6.32 -21.33
N ARG A 99 -7.48 6.97 -20.22
CA ARG A 99 -6.61 7.89 -19.48
C ARG A 99 -5.39 7.19 -18.88
N VAL A 100 -5.57 5.98 -18.31
CA VAL A 100 -4.46 5.13 -17.83
C VAL A 100 -3.46 4.87 -18.96
N LEU A 101 -3.95 4.44 -20.13
CA LEU A 101 -3.12 4.12 -21.29
C LEU A 101 -2.41 5.36 -21.84
N GLU A 102 -3.09 6.50 -21.91
CA GLU A 102 -2.50 7.77 -22.33
C GLU A 102 -1.30 8.13 -21.45
N VAL A 103 -1.41 7.97 -20.13
CA VAL A 103 -0.29 8.25 -19.22
C VAL A 103 0.79 7.17 -19.30
N LEU A 104 0.43 5.89 -19.13
CA LEU A 104 1.40 4.82 -18.97
C LEU A 104 2.17 4.48 -20.26
N ASN A 105 1.57 4.66 -21.44
CA ASN A 105 2.28 4.48 -22.69
C ASN A 105 3.18 5.66 -23.06
N ASN A 106 3.05 6.80 -22.38
CA ASN A 106 3.89 7.99 -22.58
C ASN A 106 4.97 8.20 -21.51
N VAL A 107 5.11 7.29 -20.52
CA VAL A 107 6.27 7.33 -19.59
C VAL A 107 7.46 6.57 -20.15
N GLU A 108 8.64 6.81 -19.60
CA GLU A 108 9.89 6.09 -19.96
C GLU A 108 9.78 4.60 -19.60
N LYS A 109 9.40 4.33 -18.33
CA LYS A 109 9.10 2.98 -17.84
C LYS A 109 7.94 2.98 -16.88
N VAL A 110 7.16 1.90 -16.94
CA VAL A 110 6.14 1.51 -15.97
C VAL A 110 6.75 0.45 -15.06
N ILE A 111 6.78 0.71 -13.77
CA ILE A 111 7.38 -0.18 -12.77
C ILE A 111 6.25 -0.94 -12.08
N ALA A 112 6.10 -2.22 -12.43
CA ALA A 112 5.14 -3.12 -11.80
C ALA A 112 5.74 -3.76 -10.54
N ASN A 113 4.96 -3.81 -9.46
CA ASN A 113 5.40 -4.41 -8.20
C ASN A 113 5.42 -5.94 -8.21
N SER A 114 4.93 -6.60 -9.26
CA SER A 114 4.90 -8.06 -9.40
C SER A 114 4.65 -8.47 -10.86
N GLU A 115 4.94 -9.72 -11.19
CA GLU A 115 4.55 -10.30 -12.50
C GLU A 115 3.04 -10.28 -12.73
N TYR A 116 2.24 -10.47 -11.65
CA TYR A 116 0.79 -10.34 -11.74
C TYR A 116 0.38 -8.94 -12.21
N THR A 117 0.93 -7.89 -11.58
CA THR A 117 0.63 -6.49 -11.95
C THR A 117 1.11 -6.14 -13.36
N LYS A 118 2.25 -6.68 -13.79
CA LYS A 118 2.74 -6.54 -15.17
C LYS A 118 1.75 -7.17 -16.16
N ASN A 119 1.32 -8.41 -15.94
CA ASN A 119 0.38 -9.09 -16.82
C ASN A 119 -0.96 -8.34 -16.89
N LEU A 120 -1.46 -7.87 -15.74
CA LEU A 120 -2.66 -7.02 -15.67
C LEU A 120 -2.50 -5.74 -16.50
N ALA A 121 -1.34 -5.08 -16.44
CA ALA A 121 -1.08 -3.87 -17.21
C ALA A 121 -1.08 -4.16 -18.72
N ILE A 122 -0.46 -5.27 -19.15
CA ILE A 122 -0.49 -5.72 -20.55
C ILE A 122 -1.93 -6.01 -21.00
N ASP A 123 -2.69 -6.71 -20.18
CA ASP A 123 -4.10 -7.00 -20.45
C ASP A 123 -4.96 -5.73 -20.54
N CYS A 124 -4.62 -4.70 -19.78
CA CYS A 124 -5.27 -3.39 -19.88
C CYS A 124 -4.88 -2.60 -21.14
N GLY A 125 -3.78 -2.97 -21.82
CA GLY A 125 -3.31 -2.34 -23.06
C GLY A 125 -2.03 -1.50 -22.91
N VAL A 126 -1.30 -1.62 -21.78
CA VAL A 126 0.02 -0.98 -21.63
C VAL A 126 1.06 -1.76 -22.46
N HIS A 127 1.91 -1.03 -23.18
CA HIS A 127 2.93 -1.61 -24.02
C HIS A 127 3.94 -2.41 -23.21
N LYS A 128 4.13 -3.69 -23.54
CA LYS A 128 4.96 -4.65 -22.80
C LYS A 128 6.40 -4.19 -22.61
N GLU A 129 6.99 -3.57 -23.64
CA GLU A 129 8.37 -3.06 -23.65
C GLU A 129 8.59 -1.86 -22.70
N LYS A 130 7.51 -1.20 -22.28
CA LYS A 130 7.52 -0.14 -21.26
C LYS A 130 7.59 -0.69 -19.84
N ILE A 131 7.19 -1.94 -19.61
CA ILE A 131 6.98 -2.46 -18.26
C ILE A 131 8.24 -3.19 -17.78
N VAL A 132 8.67 -2.85 -16.58
CA VAL A 132 9.68 -3.58 -15.81
C VAL A 132 9.07 -4.04 -14.50
N VAL A 133 9.49 -5.20 -14.00
CA VAL A 133 9.08 -5.69 -12.69
C VAL A 133 10.17 -5.38 -11.69
N ILE A 134 9.81 -4.66 -10.63
CA ILE A 134 10.66 -4.43 -9.46
C ILE A 134 9.83 -4.78 -8.24
N ASN A 135 10.12 -5.91 -7.64
CA ASN A 135 9.42 -6.32 -6.43
C ASN A 135 9.74 -5.36 -5.27
N PRO A 136 8.76 -5.04 -4.42
CA PRO A 136 9.01 -4.25 -3.22
C PRO A 136 10.09 -4.89 -2.35
N GLY A 137 11.04 -4.08 -1.91
CA GLY A 137 12.01 -4.50 -0.92
C GLY A 137 11.37 -4.58 0.47
N VAL A 138 12.00 -5.35 1.35
CA VAL A 138 11.71 -5.39 2.78
C VAL A 138 12.98 -5.05 3.54
N ASP A 139 12.83 -4.37 4.67
CA ASP A 139 13.96 -4.15 5.56
C ASP A 139 14.36 -5.48 6.24
N PRO A 140 15.63 -5.66 6.59
CA PRO A 140 16.06 -6.79 7.41
C PRO A 140 15.23 -6.85 8.69
N ALA A 141 14.93 -8.05 9.16
CA ALA A 141 14.24 -8.22 10.44
C ALA A 141 15.06 -7.57 11.57
N GLU A 142 14.43 -6.70 12.34
CA GLU A 142 15.02 -6.15 13.54
C GLU A 142 15.09 -7.24 14.62
N GLU A 143 16.09 -7.12 15.53
CA GLU A 143 16.13 -7.99 16.70
C GLU A 143 14.86 -7.77 17.54
N LEU A 144 14.19 -8.87 17.89
CA LEU A 144 12.98 -8.81 18.69
C LEU A 144 13.33 -8.40 20.13
N ASP A 145 12.57 -7.47 20.68
CA ASP A 145 12.66 -7.14 22.10
C ASP A 145 12.28 -8.36 22.95
N LYS A 146 13.21 -8.83 23.78
CA LYS A 146 13.05 -10.03 24.59
C LYS A 146 11.82 -9.98 25.50
N LYS A 147 11.53 -8.80 26.11
CA LYS A 147 10.37 -8.64 26.99
C LYS A 147 9.04 -8.77 26.23
N SER A 148 8.98 -8.19 25.02
CA SER A 148 7.81 -8.31 24.15
C SER A 148 7.62 -9.76 23.70
N LEU A 149 8.69 -10.47 23.37
CA LEU A 149 8.66 -11.87 23.01
C LEU A 149 8.14 -12.75 24.16
N GLU A 150 8.72 -12.62 25.37
CA GLU A 150 8.28 -13.33 26.58
C GLU A 150 6.79 -13.09 26.90
N LYS A 151 6.33 -11.84 26.73
CA LYS A 151 4.91 -11.49 26.91
C LYS A 151 4.01 -12.23 25.92
N VAL A 152 4.37 -12.24 24.63
CA VAL A 152 3.61 -12.95 23.60
C VAL A 152 3.64 -14.46 23.84
N GLU A 153 4.80 -15.03 24.19
CA GLU A 153 4.93 -16.45 24.50
C GLU A 153 4.08 -16.85 25.70
N SER A 154 4.03 -16.03 26.75
CA SER A 154 3.18 -16.30 27.91
C SER A 154 1.68 -16.29 27.56
N LEU A 155 1.23 -15.36 26.70
CA LEU A 155 -0.15 -15.29 26.22
C LEU A 155 -0.55 -16.51 25.37
N LEU A 156 0.42 -17.08 24.63
CA LEU A 156 0.20 -18.17 23.68
C LEU A 156 0.65 -19.54 24.18
N LYS A 157 1.10 -19.65 25.43
CA LYS A 157 1.78 -20.85 25.99
C LYS A 157 1.04 -22.16 25.74
N VAL A 158 -0.27 -22.16 25.90
CA VAL A 158 -1.14 -23.33 25.73
C VAL A 158 -1.93 -23.33 24.43
N LYS A 159 -1.77 -22.31 23.59
CA LYS A 159 -2.55 -22.13 22.36
C LYS A 159 -1.86 -22.78 21.17
N SER A 160 -2.53 -23.75 20.55
CA SER A 160 -2.05 -24.47 19.35
C SER A 160 -3.22 -25.18 18.64
N PRO A 161 -3.28 -25.18 17.29
CA PRO A 161 -2.45 -24.39 16.38
C PRO A 161 -2.69 -22.87 16.46
N ARG A 162 -1.73 -22.10 15.96
CA ARG A 162 -1.79 -20.64 15.94
C ARG A 162 -1.97 -20.15 14.51
N LEU A 163 -3.06 -19.43 14.27
CA LEU A 163 -3.34 -18.75 13.00
C LEU A 163 -3.12 -17.26 13.19
N ILE A 164 -2.53 -16.58 12.22
CA ILE A 164 -2.33 -15.14 12.27
C ILE A 164 -2.71 -14.48 10.95
N THR A 165 -3.38 -13.33 11.06
CA THR A 165 -3.57 -12.40 9.93
C THR A 165 -3.09 -11.01 10.35
N VAL A 166 -2.15 -10.45 9.57
CA VAL A 166 -1.69 -9.07 9.70
C VAL A 166 -2.22 -8.29 8.52
N SER A 167 -3.31 -7.54 8.72
CA SER A 167 -3.92 -6.78 7.64
C SER A 167 -4.97 -5.80 8.16
N ARG A 168 -5.40 -4.86 7.28
CA ARG A 168 -6.57 -4.05 7.59
C ARG A 168 -7.82 -4.93 7.69
N PHE A 169 -8.73 -4.57 8.60
CA PHE A 169 -10.06 -5.17 8.68
C PHE A 169 -10.95 -4.60 7.58
N ASP A 170 -10.83 -5.12 6.37
CA ASP A 170 -11.70 -4.82 5.24
C ASP A 170 -12.27 -6.12 4.65
N LYS A 171 -13.43 -6.04 3.96
CA LYS A 171 -14.16 -7.21 3.40
C LYS A 171 -13.28 -8.09 2.53
N ARG A 172 -12.34 -7.51 1.79
CA ARG A 172 -11.40 -8.23 0.92
C ARG A 172 -10.46 -9.16 1.67
N LYS A 173 -10.17 -8.86 2.94
CA LYS A 173 -9.28 -9.66 3.79
C LYS A 173 -9.97 -10.87 4.38
N ASN A 174 -11.30 -10.88 4.35
CA ASN A 174 -12.14 -12.04 4.58
C ASN A 174 -11.96 -12.71 5.96
N HIS A 175 -11.71 -11.89 6.99
CA HIS A 175 -11.62 -12.33 8.38
C HIS A 175 -12.86 -13.12 8.83
N GLU A 176 -14.05 -12.70 8.35
CA GLU A 176 -15.32 -13.36 8.62
C GLU A 176 -15.26 -14.88 8.34
N LYS A 177 -14.78 -15.26 7.13
CA LYS A 177 -14.70 -16.69 6.77
C LYS A 177 -13.68 -17.46 7.61
N ILE A 178 -12.62 -16.80 8.06
CA ILE A 178 -11.66 -17.44 8.98
C ILE A 178 -12.33 -17.70 10.32
N VAL A 179 -13.07 -16.73 10.87
CA VAL A 179 -13.82 -16.87 12.11
C VAL A 179 -14.89 -17.96 11.99
N MET A 180 -15.63 -18.01 10.87
CA MET A 180 -16.58 -19.09 10.61
C MET A 180 -15.93 -20.47 10.56
N ALA A 181 -14.76 -20.60 9.91
CA ALA A 181 -14.01 -21.84 9.86
C ALA A 181 -13.48 -22.25 11.25
N LEU A 182 -13.10 -21.27 12.07
CA LEU A 182 -12.58 -21.48 13.41
C LEU A 182 -13.59 -22.20 14.32
N ARG A 183 -14.90 -21.95 14.14
CA ARG A 183 -15.98 -22.67 14.85
C ARG A 183 -15.87 -24.18 14.69
N ASN A 184 -15.58 -24.66 13.48
CA ASN A 184 -15.43 -26.07 13.19
C ASN A 184 -14.07 -26.61 13.66
N LEU A 185 -13.01 -25.81 13.47
CA LEU A 185 -11.66 -26.17 13.87
C LEU A 185 -11.50 -26.28 15.39
N LYS A 186 -12.22 -25.49 16.18
CA LYS A 186 -12.24 -25.57 17.65
C LYS A 186 -12.65 -26.96 18.15
N GLN A 187 -13.51 -27.68 17.42
CA GLN A 187 -13.94 -29.03 17.79
C GLN A 187 -12.81 -30.07 17.64
N ILE A 188 -11.89 -29.83 16.70
CA ILE A 188 -10.75 -30.71 16.44
C ILE A 188 -9.53 -30.27 17.25
N TYR A 189 -9.38 -28.97 17.42
CA TYR A 189 -8.27 -28.30 18.10
C TYR A 189 -8.81 -27.33 19.16
N PRO A 190 -9.14 -27.80 20.38
CA PRO A 190 -9.76 -26.97 21.43
C PRO A 190 -8.93 -25.72 21.80
N ASP A 191 -7.61 -25.84 21.72
CA ASP A 191 -6.65 -24.76 22.05
C ASP A 191 -6.23 -23.90 20.85
N ILE A 192 -6.90 -24.05 19.69
CA ILE A 192 -6.62 -23.23 18.52
C ILE A 192 -6.80 -21.75 18.84
N VAL A 193 -5.92 -20.90 18.31
CA VAL A 193 -6.06 -19.44 18.40
C VAL A 193 -5.90 -18.78 17.05
N TYR A 194 -6.73 -17.79 16.79
CA TYR A 194 -6.63 -16.89 15.65
C TYR A 194 -6.27 -15.49 16.13
N ILE A 195 -5.13 -15.00 15.66
CA ILE A 195 -4.56 -13.70 16.02
C ILE A 195 -4.81 -12.74 14.87
N CYS A 196 -5.55 -11.68 15.15
CA CYS A 196 -5.88 -10.62 14.22
C CYS A 196 -5.08 -9.36 14.57
N VAL A 197 -4.18 -8.94 13.65
CA VAL A 197 -3.36 -7.72 13.84
C VAL A 197 -3.74 -6.69 12.81
N GLY A 198 -4.19 -5.52 13.26
CA GLY A 198 -4.57 -4.40 12.42
C GLY A 198 -5.84 -3.70 12.87
N TYR A 199 -6.36 -2.84 12.00
CA TYR A 199 -7.58 -2.04 12.23
C TYR A 199 -8.35 -1.85 10.91
N GLY A 200 -9.61 -1.44 10.98
CA GLY A 200 -10.43 -1.13 9.81
C GLY A 200 -11.93 -1.19 10.04
N ASP A 201 -12.69 -0.87 8.99
CA ASP A 201 -14.14 -0.67 9.08
C ASP A 201 -14.93 -1.94 9.47
N GLU A 202 -14.36 -3.13 9.24
CA GLU A 202 -15.02 -4.41 9.56
C GLU A 202 -14.69 -4.91 10.98
N GLU A 203 -13.87 -4.21 11.76
CA GLU A 203 -13.40 -4.69 13.07
C GLU A 203 -14.55 -5.01 14.02
N GLU A 204 -15.51 -4.11 14.19
CA GLU A 204 -16.66 -4.32 15.05
C GLU A 204 -17.55 -5.46 14.57
N ASN A 205 -17.74 -5.59 13.27
CA ASN A 205 -18.50 -6.69 12.68
C ASN A 205 -17.85 -8.05 13.01
N ILE A 206 -16.52 -8.13 12.92
CA ILE A 206 -15.77 -9.36 13.24
C ILE A 206 -15.81 -9.66 14.72
N LYS A 207 -15.67 -8.65 15.60
CA LYS A 207 -15.81 -8.82 17.06
C LYS A 207 -17.20 -9.34 17.45
N ASN A 208 -18.24 -8.81 16.83
CA ASN A 208 -19.61 -9.28 17.08
C ASN A 208 -19.79 -10.73 16.61
N LEU A 209 -19.28 -11.09 15.43
CA LEU A 209 -19.34 -12.47 14.94
C LEU A 209 -18.59 -13.44 15.86
N VAL A 210 -17.44 -13.05 16.41
CA VAL A 210 -16.69 -13.85 17.40
C VAL A 210 -17.54 -14.14 18.62
N LYS A 211 -18.28 -13.14 19.15
CA LYS A 211 -19.21 -13.32 20.29
C LYS A 211 -20.40 -14.21 19.92
N GLU A 212 -21.05 -13.99 18.79
CA GLU A 212 -22.16 -14.79 18.30
C GLU A 212 -21.83 -16.28 18.16
N LEU A 213 -20.56 -16.58 17.89
CA LEU A 213 -20.07 -17.96 17.70
C LEU A 213 -19.38 -18.55 18.94
N ASP A 214 -19.39 -17.87 20.08
CA ASP A 214 -18.71 -18.27 21.34
C ASP A 214 -17.21 -18.57 21.13
N LEU A 215 -16.51 -17.66 20.42
CA LEU A 215 -15.11 -17.81 20.04
C LEU A 215 -14.16 -16.83 20.72
N GLU A 216 -14.60 -16.08 21.77
CA GLU A 216 -13.75 -15.11 22.47
C GLU A 216 -12.48 -15.71 23.05
N GLY A 217 -12.51 -16.99 23.45
CA GLY A 217 -11.32 -17.71 23.91
C GLY A 217 -10.34 -18.12 22.81
N GLN A 218 -10.77 -18.07 21.55
CA GLN A 218 -10.00 -18.49 20.37
C GLN A 218 -9.55 -17.35 19.48
N VAL A 219 -10.03 -16.11 19.67
CA VAL A 219 -9.66 -14.97 18.82
C VAL A 219 -9.03 -13.87 19.67
N MET A 220 -7.88 -13.38 19.22
CA MET A 220 -7.16 -12.27 19.83
C MET A 220 -7.03 -11.12 18.81
N PHE A 221 -7.32 -9.89 19.25
CA PHE A 221 -7.21 -8.66 18.46
C PHE A 221 -6.06 -7.80 19.00
N PHE A 222 -5.21 -7.30 18.07
CA PHE A 222 -4.05 -6.44 18.38
C PHE A 222 -3.95 -5.26 17.41
#